data_d999d61c5be5bea75f3fb3734f5f78c4
#
_entry.id   d999d61c5be5bea75f3fb3734f5f78c4
#
_cell.length_a   1.000
_cell.length_b   1.000
_cell.length_c   1.000
_cell.angle_alpha   90.00
_cell.angle_beta   90.00
_cell.angle_gamma   90.00
#
_symmetry.space_group_name_H-M   'P 1'
#
loop_
_entity.id
_entity.type
_entity.pdbx_description
1 polymer ?
#
loop_
_entity_poly.entity_id
_entity_poly.type
_entity_poly.pdbx_seq_one_letter_code
_entity_poly.pdbx_strand_id
1 'polypeptide(L)'
;RTAINAYLDGYLNEENVRIRDKPISFLRGRVRGEEVGDTILQWGNMRKAMGSFSLETGQGGVRSAEVVGVVGPNATGKTTMVRMIAGEIEPDEGWCTMDAKVSYKPQHVNTDFDGTVSQWLDSEIGVTWRSGEFNTQVIRPLQIDQMVELRARRLSGGELQAVSIA
;
A
#
# COMPACT_ATOMS: atom_id res chain seq x y z
N ARG A 1 -22.96 5.94 4.75
CA ARG A 1 -22.97 6.60 3.40
C ARG A 1 -22.61 8.07 3.47
N THR A 2 -23.03 8.81 4.50
CA THR A 2 -22.80 10.26 4.63
C THR A 2 -21.34 10.61 4.89
N ALA A 3 -20.65 9.90 5.77
CA ALA A 3 -19.27 10.23 6.18
C ALA A 3 -18.25 10.12 5.01
N ILE A 4 -18.35 9.10 4.17
CA ILE A 4 -17.46 8.96 3.01
C ILE A 4 -17.71 10.08 1.99
N ASN A 5 -18.97 10.43 1.73
CA ASN A 5 -19.29 11.50 0.81
C ASN A 5 -18.79 12.85 1.33
N ALA A 6 -18.97 13.16 2.61
CA ALA A 6 -18.45 14.37 3.23
C ALA A 6 -16.91 14.44 3.15
N TYR A 7 -16.23 13.30 3.36
CA TYR A 7 -14.78 13.22 3.18
C TYR A 7 -14.35 13.47 1.73
N LEU A 8 -15.06 12.89 0.75
CA LEU A 8 -14.78 13.10 -0.68
C LEU A 8 -15.06 14.54 -1.10
N ASP A 9 -16.15 15.13 -0.61
CA ASP A 9 -16.50 16.53 -0.88
C ASP A 9 -15.54 17.52 -0.20
N GLY A 10 -14.81 17.05 0.83
CA GLY A 10 -13.86 17.88 1.59
C GLY A 10 -14.53 18.88 2.51
N TYR A 11 -15.80 18.67 2.84
CA TYR A 11 -16.57 19.54 3.71
C TYR A 11 -17.45 18.74 4.69
N LEU A 12 -17.26 19.01 5.97
CA LEU A 12 -18.05 18.40 7.06
C LEU A 12 -19.23 19.32 7.37
N ASN A 13 -20.42 18.97 6.88
CA ASN A 13 -21.61 19.80 7.00
C ASN A 13 -22.05 20.01 8.47
N GLU A 14 -21.91 18.99 9.30
CA GLU A 14 -22.36 19.03 10.70
C GLU A 14 -21.50 19.95 11.56
N GLU A 15 -20.18 19.96 11.33
CA GLU A 15 -19.22 20.79 12.04
C GLU A 15 -18.95 22.13 11.32
N ASN A 16 -19.49 22.34 10.13
CA ASN A 16 -19.23 23.49 9.28
C ASN A 16 -17.72 23.70 9.03
N VAL A 17 -16.97 22.60 8.85
CA VAL A 17 -15.51 22.60 8.67
C VAL A 17 -15.15 22.15 7.26
N ARG A 18 -14.32 22.94 6.59
CA ARG A 18 -13.70 22.57 5.32
C ARG A 18 -12.36 21.91 5.59
N ILE A 19 -12.21 20.64 5.17
CA ILE A 19 -10.98 19.85 5.30
C ILE A 19 -10.14 19.86 4.02
N ARG A 20 -10.72 20.29 2.89
CA ARG A 20 -10.06 20.39 1.59
C ARG A 20 -10.73 21.42 0.70
N ASP A 21 -9.93 22.19 -0.04
CA ASP A 21 -10.45 23.23 -0.95
C ASP A 21 -11.16 22.67 -2.19
N LYS A 22 -10.70 21.50 -2.67
CA LYS A 22 -11.27 20.83 -3.83
C LYS A 22 -11.78 19.44 -3.47
N PRO A 23 -12.97 19.03 -3.93
CA PRO A 23 -13.47 17.68 -3.74
C PRO A 23 -12.59 16.67 -4.48
N ILE A 24 -12.53 15.45 -3.95
CA ILE A 24 -11.99 14.31 -4.70
C ILE A 24 -13.06 13.86 -5.67
N SER A 25 -12.83 14.06 -6.94
CA SER A 25 -13.71 13.59 -8.01
C SER A 25 -13.03 12.47 -8.79
N PHE A 26 -13.76 11.39 -9.01
CA PHE A 26 -13.30 10.31 -9.86
C PHE A 26 -13.82 10.57 -11.28
N LEU A 27 -12.90 10.76 -12.22
CA LEU A 27 -13.27 10.76 -13.61
C LEU A 27 -13.83 9.37 -13.93
N ARG A 28 -15.13 9.29 -14.22
CA ARG A 28 -15.71 8.11 -14.84
C ARG A 28 -15.25 8.07 -16.30
N GLY A 29 -13.96 7.82 -16.49
CA GLY A 29 -13.46 7.44 -17.80
C GLY A 29 -14.13 6.13 -18.18
N ARG A 30 -14.74 6.08 -19.36
CA ARG A 30 -14.91 4.79 -20.02
C ARG A 30 -13.51 4.21 -20.07
N VAL A 31 -13.32 3.07 -19.39
CA VAL A 31 -12.20 2.20 -19.70
C VAL A 31 -12.34 1.94 -21.19
N ARG A 32 -11.57 2.64 -22.02
CA ARG A 32 -11.46 2.35 -23.44
C ARG A 32 -11.05 0.90 -23.51
N GLY A 33 -11.84 0.11 -24.22
CA GLY A 33 -11.74 -1.32 -24.27
C GLY A 33 -10.31 -1.80 -24.38
N GLU A 34 -9.99 -2.71 -23.48
CA GLU A 34 -9.32 -3.94 -23.79
C GLU A 34 -7.98 -3.86 -24.55
N GLU A 35 -6.99 -3.28 -23.94
CA GLU A 35 -5.75 -4.03 -23.85
C GLU A 35 -5.79 -4.68 -22.46
N VAL A 36 -6.36 -5.87 -22.43
CA VAL A 36 -6.36 -6.73 -21.26
C VAL A 36 -4.91 -7.18 -21.08
N GLY A 37 -4.18 -6.51 -20.20
CA GLY A 37 -2.82 -6.87 -19.87
C GLY A 37 -2.73 -8.32 -19.42
N ASP A 38 -1.55 -8.91 -19.53
CA ASP A 38 -1.30 -10.29 -19.10
C ASP A 38 -1.63 -10.44 -17.61
N THR A 39 -2.14 -11.60 -17.24
CA THR A 39 -2.39 -11.93 -15.85
C THR A 39 -1.06 -12.12 -15.14
N ILE A 40 -0.79 -11.28 -14.14
CA ILE A 40 0.47 -11.27 -13.37
C ILE A 40 0.35 -11.96 -12.01
N LEU A 41 -0.87 -12.18 -11.55
CA LEU A 41 -1.17 -12.82 -10.27
C LEU A 41 -2.42 -13.66 -10.41
N GLN A 42 -2.38 -14.89 -9.93
CA GLN A 42 -3.53 -15.78 -9.84
C GLN A 42 -3.52 -16.56 -8.52
N TRP A 43 -4.70 -16.81 -7.99
CA TRP A 43 -4.86 -17.70 -6.83
C TRP A 43 -6.11 -18.54 -6.94
N GLY A 44 -6.07 -19.73 -6.35
CA GLY A 44 -7.19 -20.67 -6.35
C GLY A 44 -7.52 -21.17 -4.95
N ASN A 45 -8.73 -20.86 -4.47
CA ASN A 45 -9.34 -21.42 -3.25
C ASN A 45 -8.37 -21.54 -2.08
N MET A 46 -7.66 -20.43 -1.75
CA MET A 46 -6.70 -20.45 -0.65
C MET A 46 -7.46 -20.53 0.68
N ARG A 47 -6.93 -21.37 1.59
CA ARG A 47 -7.39 -21.47 2.97
C ARG A 47 -6.23 -21.24 3.92
N LYS A 48 -6.48 -20.51 5.00
CA LYS A 48 -5.53 -20.29 6.08
C LYS A 48 -6.22 -20.32 7.43
N ALA A 49 -5.78 -21.23 8.30
CA ALA A 49 -6.22 -21.31 9.69
C ALA A 49 -5.21 -20.61 10.61
N MET A 50 -5.71 -19.77 11.50
CA MET A 50 -4.90 -19.04 12.48
C MET A 50 -5.64 -19.06 13.84
N GLY A 51 -5.35 -20.04 14.66
CA GLY A 51 -6.06 -20.26 15.93
C GLY A 51 -7.54 -20.54 15.69
N SER A 52 -8.42 -19.71 16.23
CA SER A 52 -9.88 -19.83 16.03
C SER A 52 -10.40 -19.16 14.75
N PHE A 53 -9.53 -18.45 14.02
CA PHE A 53 -9.90 -17.78 12.76
C PHE A 53 -9.51 -18.65 11.56
N SER A 54 -10.41 -18.75 10.59
CA SER A 54 -10.13 -19.39 9.30
C SER A 54 -10.53 -18.44 8.17
N LEU A 55 -9.62 -18.24 7.24
CA LEU A 55 -9.87 -17.50 6.01
C LEU A 55 -10.01 -18.48 4.86
N GLU A 56 -11.05 -18.32 4.07
CA GLU A 56 -11.23 -19.01 2.80
C GLU A 56 -11.44 -17.97 1.70
N THR A 57 -10.73 -18.12 0.59
CA THR A 57 -10.88 -17.25 -0.58
C THR A 57 -11.39 -18.08 -1.76
N GLY A 58 -12.25 -17.49 -2.58
CA GLY A 58 -12.48 -18.03 -3.92
C GLY A 58 -11.25 -17.86 -4.81
N GLN A 59 -11.33 -18.35 -6.02
CA GLN A 59 -10.31 -18.10 -7.04
C GLN A 59 -10.36 -16.66 -7.55
N GLY A 60 -9.22 -16.13 -7.95
CA GLY A 60 -9.11 -14.78 -8.49
C GLY A 60 -7.78 -14.51 -9.15
N GLY A 61 -7.62 -13.31 -9.67
CA GLY A 61 -6.39 -12.88 -10.31
C GLY A 61 -6.33 -11.37 -10.49
N VAL A 62 -5.13 -10.87 -10.82
CA VAL A 62 -4.84 -9.47 -11.12
C VAL A 62 -4.04 -9.40 -12.41
N ARG A 63 -4.35 -8.42 -13.23
CA ARG A 63 -3.69 -8.19 -14.51
C ARG A 63 -2.68 -7.05 -14.42
N SER A 64 -1.78 -7.00 -15.38
CA SER A 64 -0.83 -5.90 -15.51
C SER A 64 -1.56 -4.56 -15.58
N ALA A 65 -1.03 -3.55 -14.90
CA ALA A 65 -1.59 -2.20 -14.77
C ALA A 65 -2.98 -2.12 -14.10
N GLU A 66 -3.43 -3.17 -13.42
CA GLU A 66 -4.69 -3.17 -12.69
C GLU A 66 -4.48 -2.68 -11.24
N VAL A 67 -5.45 -1.94 -10.72
CA VAL A 67 -5.51 -1.53 -9.31
C VAL A 67 -6.68 -2.23 -8.64
N VAL A 68 -6.39 -3.05 -7.63
CA VAL A 68 -7.39 -3.83 -6.89
C VAL A 68 -7.59 -3.26 -5.49
N GLY A 69 -8.81 -2.89 -5.16
CA GLY A 69 -9.22 -2.46 -3.83
C GLY A 69 -9.81 -3.62 -3.01
N VAL A 70 -9.19 -3.94 -1.87
CA VAL A 70 -9.72 -4.95 -0.94
C VAL A 70 -10.50 -4.24 0.18
N VAL A 71 -11.81 -4.38 0.19
CA VAL A 71 -12.71 -3.71 1.13
C VAL A 71 -13.52 -4.71 1.96
N GLY A 72 -13.87 -4.32 3.18
CA GLY A 72 -14.68 -5.14 4.09
C GLY A 72 -14.50 -4.72 5.55
N PRO A 73 -15.31 -5.25 6.47
CA PRO A 73 -15.20 -4.99 7.91
C PRO A 73 -13.83 -5.36 8.48
N ASN A 74 -13.51 -4.86 9.69
CA ASN A 74 -12.31 -5.28 10.38
C ASN A 74 -12.39 -6.75 10.78
N ALA A 75 -11.23 -7.39 10.92
CA ALA A 75 -11.08 -8.81 11.29
C ALA A 75 -11.67 -9.83 10.28
N THR A 76 -11.94 -9.45 9.04
CA THR A 76 -12.41 -10.36 7.99
C THR A 76 -11.31 -11.07 7.21
N GLY A 77 -10.03 -10.86 7.58
CA GLY A 77 -8.90 -11.53 6.92
C GLY A 77 -8.26 -10.79 5.75
N LYS A 78 -8.62 -9.52 5.50
CA LYS A 78 -8.04 -8.73 4.40
C LYS A 78 -6.51 -8.72 4.42
N THR A 79 -5.93 -8.42 5.58
CA THR A 79 -4.47 -8.40 5.76
C THR A 79 -3.86 -9.79 5.58
N THR A 80 -4.53 -10.84 6.05
CA THR A 80 -4.10 -12.22 5.86
C THR A 80 -4.07 -12.60 4.39
N MET A 81 -5.12 -12.26 3.64
CA MET A 81 -5.18 -12.48 2.20
C MET A 81 -4.03 -11.76 1.46
N VAL A 82 -3.82 -10.48 1.76
CA VAL A 82 -2.73 -9.70 1.13
C VAL A 82 -1.36 -10.30 1.45
N ARG A 83 -1.14 -10.77 2.68
CA ARG A 83 0.11 -11.43 3.08
C ARG A 83 0.32 -12.78 2.39
N MET A 84 -0.74 -13.56 2.17
CA MET A 84 -0.66 -14.78 1.36
C MET A 84 -0.29 -14.46 -0.09
N ILE A 85 -0.94 -13.46 -0.68
CA ILE A 85 -0.63 -12.99 -2.03
C ILE A 85 0.81 -12.48 -2.14
N ALA A 86 1.29 -11.76 -1.14
CA ALA A 86 2.66 -11.25 -1.08
C ALA A 86 3.73 -12.34 -0.84
N GLY A 87 3.32 -13.56 -0.53
CA GLY A 87 4.24 -14.65 -0.19
C GLY A 87 4.82 -14.56 1.23
N GLU A 88 4.31 -13.67 2.07
CA GLU A 88 4.72 -13.53 3.49
C GLU A 88 4.27 -14.70 4.36
N ILE A 89 3.15 -15.30 4.00
CA ILE A 89 2.61 -16.49 4.65
C ILE A 89 2.09 -17.45 3.57
N GLU A 90 2.32 -18.74 3.77
CA GLU A 90 1.80 -19.77 2.88
C GLU A 90 0.35 -20.13 3.23
N PRO A 91 -0.54 -20.32 2.27
CA PRO A 91 -1.86 -20.90 2.51
C PRO A 91 -1.70 -22.37 2.97
N ASP A 92 -2.63 -22.84 3.79
CA ASP A 92 -2.65 -24.26 4.21
C ASP A 92 -3.21 -25.14 3.10
N GLU A 93 -4.11 -24.58 2.27
CA GLU A 93 -4.71 -25.22 1.09
C GLU A 93 -4.84 -24.18 -0.03
N GLY A 94 -4.88 -24.67 -1.26
CA GLY A 94 -4.96 -23.81 -2.45
C GLY A 94 -3.57 -23.42 -2.96
N TRP A 95 -3.54 -22.41 -3.83
CA TRP A 95 -2.30 -21.95 -4.47
C TRP A 95 -2.37 -20.47 -4.80
N CYS A 96 -1.21 -19.86 -4.90
CA CYS A 96 -1.02 -18.51 -5.42
C CYS A 96 0.21 -18.52 -6.33
N THR A 97 0.07 -18.00 -7.53
CA THR A 97 1.16 -17.89 -8.51
C THR A 97 1.30 -16.43 -8.91
N MET A 98 2.51 -15.93 -8.89
CA MET A 98 2.82 -14.55 -9.23
C MET A 98 3.96 -14.51 -10.24
N ASP A 99 3.72 -13.86 -11.37
CA ASP A 99 4.70 -13.60 -12.42
C ASP A 99 5.09 -12.11 -12.40
N ALA A 100 5.48 -11.64 -11.23
CA ALA A 100 5.92 -10.27 -11.04
C ALA A 100 6.80 -10.15 -9.78
N LYS A 101 7.67 -9.15 -9.76
CA LYS A 101 8.40 -8.78 -8.55
C LYS A 101 7.45 -8.11 -7.57
N VAL A 102 7.37 -8.64 -6.35
CA VAL A 102 6.49 -8.13 -5.30
C VAL A 102 7.23 -7.11 -4.45
N SER A 103 6.58 -5.97 -4.21
CA SER A 103 6.93 -5.06 -3.12
C SER A 103 5.78 -5.03 -2.13
N TYR A 104 6.03 -5.49 -0.92
CA TYR A 104 5.03 -5.54 0.14
C TYR A 104 5.32 -4.49 1.20
N LYS A 105 4.36 -3.60 1.46
CA LYS A 105 4.43 -2.64 2.55
C LYS A 105 3.56 -3.14 3.72
N PRO A 106 4.15 -3.48 4.87
CA PRO A 106 3.39 -3.92 6.04
C PRO A 106 2.51 -2.79 6.60
N GLN A 107 1.46 -3.17 7.35
CA GLN A 107 0.57 -2.21 7.99
C GLN A 107 1.29 -1.35 9.04
N HIS A 108 2.20 -1.96 9.79
CA HIS A 108 3.08 -1.29 10.74
C HIS A 108 4.51 -1.47 10.30
N VAL A 109 5.20 -0.37 10.11
CA VAL A 109 6.63 -0.34 9.86
C VAL A 109 7.30 -0.10 11.21
N ASN A 110 8.07 -1.07 11.66
CA ASN A 110 8.95 -0.91 12.80
C ASN A 110 10.38 -0.90 12.26
N THR A 111 11.21 0.00 12.76
CA THR A 111 12.62 0.00 12.42
C THR A 111 13.46 -0.04 13.67
N ASP A 112 14.37 -1.02 13.71
CA ASP A 112 15.45 -1.10 14.69
C ASP A 112 16.71 -0.40 14.19
N PHE A 113 16.66 0.22 13.01
CA PHE A 113 17.78 0.92 12.41
C PHE A 113 18.23 2.08 13.29
N ASP A 114 19.47 2.03 13.76
CA ASP A 114 20.06 3.03 14.64
C ASP A 114 20.91 4.04 13.87
N GLY A 115 20.30 4.74 12.95
CA GLY A 115 20.91 5.74 12.10
C GLY A 115 19.93 6.81 11.66
N THR A 116 20.39 7.71 10.81
CA THR A 116 19.57 8.70 10.16
C THR A 116 18.81 8.08 8.97
N VAL A 117 17.77 8.76 8.51
CA VAL A 117 17.03 8.36 7.31
C VAL A 117 17.95 8.28 6.09
N SER A 118 18.90 9.24 5.95
CA SER A 118 19.89 9.21 4.87
C SER A 118 20.76 7.95 4.92
N GLN A 119 21.21 7.56 6.11
CA GLN A 119 21.99 6.33 6.29
C GLN A 119 21.16 5.08 6.00
N TRP A 120 19.89 5.09 6.35
CA TRP A 120 18.98 3.97 6.06
C TRP A 120 18.74 3.85 4.55
N LEU A 121 18.46 4.93 3.85
CA LEU A 121 18.32 4.93 2.39
C LEU A 121 19.63 4.50 1.70
N ASP A 122 20.79 4.93 2.21
CA ASP A 122 22.09 4.49 1.71
C ASP A 122 22.29 2.97 1.87
N SER A 123 21.80 2.37 2.96
CA SER A 123 21.93 0.93 3.20
C SER A 123 21.01 0.08 2.33
N GLU A 124 19.81 0.58 1.99
CA GLU A 124 18.81 -0.17 1.24
C GLU A 124 18.96 0.00 -0.28
N ILE A 125 19.14 1.22 -0.74
CA ILE A 125 19.13 1.56 -2.17
C ILE A 125 20.41 2.28 -2.64
N GLY A 126 21.43 2.39 -1.77
CA GLY A 126 22.70 3.01 -2.09
C GLY A 126 22.56 4.49 -2.45
N VAL A 127 23.40 4.98 -3.34
CA VAL A 127 23.40 6.39 -3.74
C VAL A 127 22.27 6.79 -4.69
N THR A 128 21.45 5.83 -5.13
CA THR A 128 20.40 6.05 -6.13
C THR A 128 19.37 7.07 -5.66
N TRP A 129 19.07 7.13 -4.37
CA TRP A 129 18.11 8.08 -3.82
C TRP A 129 18.54 9.55 -3.93
N ARG A 130 19.84 9.82 -4.15
CA ARG A 130 20.38 11.17 -4.36
C ARG A 130 20.31 11.63 -5.81
N SER A 131 19.89 10.77 -6.74
CA SER A 131 19.72 11.16 -8.14
C SER A 131 18.63 12.24 -8.29
N GLY A 132 18.77 13.12 -9.27
CA GLY A 132 17.81 14.18 -9.53
C GLY A 132 16.41 13.62 -9.85
N GLU A 133 16.37 12.50 -10.56
CA GLU A 133 15.13 11.82 -10.92
C GLU A 133 14.43 11.26 -9.68
N PHE A 134 15.11 10.47 -8.87
CA PHE A 134 14.53 9.89 -7.65
C PHE A 134 14.12 10.97 -6.65
N ASN A 135 14.90 12.03 -6.55
CA ASN A 135 14.57 13.17 -5.70
C ASN A 135 13.24 13.83 -6.12
N THR A 136 13.04 14.02 -7.43
CA THR A 136 11.85 14.67 -7.96
C THR A 136 10.62 13.77 -7.91
N GLN A 137 10.79 12.47 -8.18
CA GLN A 137 9.67 11.53 -8.29
C GLN A 137 9.26 10.91 -6.95
N VAL A 138 10.17 10.79 -5.99
CA VAL A 138 9.96 10.05 -4.74
C VAL A 138 10.21 10.92 -3.51
N ILE A 139 11.43 11.45 -3.35
CA ILE A 139 11.84 12.12 -2.10
C ILE A 139 10.97 13.34 -1.81
N ARG A 140 10.81 14.24 -2.77
CA ARG A 140 10.00 15.46 -2.60
C ARG A 140 8.50 15.20 -2.44
N PRO A 141 7.85 14.37 -3.29
CA PRO A 141 6.44 14.07 -3.12
C PRO A 141 6.09 13.42 -1.78
N LEU A 142 6.99 12.61 -1.23
CA LEU A 142 6.85 11.98 0.09
C LEU A 142 7.39 12.85 1.24
N GLN A 143 7.90 14.05 0.94
CA GLN A 143 8.48 15.02 1.92
C GLN A 143 9.63 14.43 2.75
N ILE A 144 10.35 13.47 2.20
CA ILE A 144 11.47 12.80 2.88
C ILE A 144 12.68 13.75 3.04
N ASP A 145 12.83 14.72 2.13
CA ASP A 145 13.86 15.76 2.17
C ASP A 145 13.89 16.52 3.51
N GLN A 146 12.76 16.64 4.18
CA GLN A 146 12.65 17.32 5.48
C GLN A 146 13.14 16.47 6.66
N MET A 147 13.29 15.16 6.45
CA MET A 147 13.59 14.22 7.54
C MET A 147 14.87 13.40 7.32
N VAL A 148 15.62 13.65 6.26
CA VAL A 148 16.83 12.86 5.90
C VAL A 148 17.88 12.82 7.02
N GLU A 149 18.01 13.89 7.81
CA GLU A 149 18.95 13.99 8.93
C GLU A 149 18.34 13.52 10.27
N LEU A 150 17.05 13.21 10.32
CA LEU A 150 16.44 12.69 11.53
C LEU A 150 16.81 11.23 11.74
N ARG A 151 16.91 10.83 13.01
CA ARG A 151 17.10 9.41 13.35
C ARG A 151 15.82 8.63 13.03
N ALA A 152 15.96 7.48 12.38
CA ALA A 152 14.83 6.63 11.97
C ALA A 152 13.89 6.29 13.15
N ARG A 153 14.45 6.04 14.34
CA ARG A 153 13.67 5.77 15.56
C ARG A 153 12.84 6.94 16.10
N ARG A 154 13.07 8.16 15.61
CA ARG A 154 12.32 9.37 16.02
C ARG A 154 11.19 9.72 15.08
N LEU A 155 11.07 9.02 13.97
CA LEU A 155 10.02 9.25 12.99
C LEU A 155 8.66 8.82 13.55
N SER A 156 7.64 9.59 13.25
CA SER A 156 6.25 9.19 13.44
C SER A 156 5.90 7.99 12.55
N GLY A 157 4.82 7.27 12.87
CA GLY A 157 4.38 6.15 12.05
C GLY A 157 4.13 6.50 10.58
N GLY A 158 3.62 7.71 10.31
CA GLY A 158 3.40 8.20 8.93
C GLY A 158 4.71 8.49 8.20
N GLU A 159 5.68 9.11 8.86
CA GLU A 159 7.01 9.38 8.31
C GLU A 159 7.78 8.08 8.03
N LEU A 160 7.72 7.11 8.95
CA LEU A 160 8.28 5.78 8.74
C LEU A 160 7.66 5.09 7.52
N GLN A 161 6.36 5.21 7.34
CA GLN A 161 5.69 4.66 6.16
C GLN A 161 6.14 5.37 4.88
N ALA A 162 6.30 6.69 4.89
CA ALA A 162 6.80 7.44 3.73
C ALA A 162 8.20 6.97 3.32
N VAL A 163 9.13 6.83 4.30
CA VAL A 163 10.49 6.34 4.03
C VAL A 163 10.49 4.89 3.54
N SER A 164 9.60 4.02 4.08
CA SER A 164 9.56 2.62 3.65
C SER A 164 8.91 2.39 2.28
N ILE A 165 8.23 3.40 1.73
CA ILE A 165 7.67 3.36 0.37
C ILE A 165 8.71 3.82 -0.66
N ALA A 166 9.63 4.70 -0.25
CA ALA A 166 10.72 5.19 -1.08
C ALA A 166 11.73 4.12 -1.42
#